data_2be5b1f5dae84b80f38beb8b2f70c8cf
#
_entry.id   2be5b1f5dae84b80f38beb8b2f70c8cf
#
_cell.length_a   1.000
_cell.length_b   1.000
_cell.length_c   1.000
_cell.angle_alpha   90.00
_cell.angle_beta   90.00
_cell.angle_gamma   90.00
#
_symmetry.space_group_name_H-M   'P 1'
#
loop_
_entity.id
_entity.type
_entity.pdbx_description
1 polymer ?
#
loop_
_entity_poly.entity_id
_entity_poly.type
_entity_poly.pdbx_seq_one_letter_code
_entity_poly.pdbx_strand_id
1 'polypeptide(L)'
;MDFVDETRRVAKTRKESRTLKAFRTLYLLTILGCCGCIDGPMFQLKRLNPVIQNEWKKDRERGPVYSQRVAEMRFVKERFNFMSSEEQLKWINTINGVVEKESSPELRREAVLALGEVVERPEATDTVIKLAKDKNDKVRLAVSKVLRKYPTPETTKTLLALASADSSQSVRLAATESLGMHRSDDVKQFLSKQLSDRSPAMQYHASLALKDFTGKDFKGDVSLWKRYLAGEEVEPPTTSIAQEMQSYIPFLR
;
A
#
# COMPACT_ATOMS: atom_id res chain seq x y z
N MET A 1 43.10 -69.27 16.61
CA MET A 1 43.75 -68.00 16.10
C MET A 1 42.75 -67.04 15.49
N ASP A 2 41.43 -67.23 15.73
CA ASP A 2 40.36 -66.54 15.00
C ASP A 2 39.57 -65.45 15.79
N PHE A 3 39.72 -65.44 17.11
CA PHE A 3 38.96 -64.50 17.95
C PHE A 3 39.52 -63.07 17.96
N VAL A 4 40.80 -62.87 17.72
CA VAL A 4 41.48 -61.58 17.72
C VAL A 4 41.21 -60.84 16.40
N ASP A 5 40.99 -61.54 15.31
CA ASP A 5 40.74 -60.93 13.97
C ASP A 5 39.30 -60.43 13.84
N GLU A 6 38.37 -61.14 14.47
CA GLU A 6 36.94 -60.77 14.46
C GLU A 6 36.69 -59.49 15.31
N THR A 7 37.35 -59.38 16.46
CA THR A 7 37.28 -58.18 17.29
C THR A 7 37.88 -56.96 16.62
N ARG A 8 38.94 -57.12 15.80
CA ARG A 8 39.53 -56.04 15.00
C ARG A 8 38.61 -55.60 13.86
N ARG A 9 37.91 -56.52 13.20
CA ARG A 9 36.94 -56.22 12.16
C ARG A 9 35.75 -55.43 12.71
N VAL A 10 35.19 -55.87 13.85
CA VAL A 10 34.05 -55.16 14.51
C VAL A 10 34.47 -53.77 15.02
N ALA A 11 35.68 -53.63 15.56
CA ALA A 11 36.17 -52.32 15.97
C ALA A 11 36.42 -51.36 14.79
N LYS A 12 36.87 -51.87 13.63
CA LYS A 12 37.08 -51.07 12.40
C LYS A 12 35.77 -50.62 11.81
N THR A 13 34.76 -51.48 11.71
CA THR A 13 33.42 -51.11 11.20
C THR A 13 32.70 -50.13 12.13
N ARG A 14 32.86 -50.25 13.45
CA ARG A 14 32.31 -49.33 14.44
C ARG A 14 32.96 -47.92 14.37
N LYS A 15 34.26 -47.90 14.08
CA LYS A 15 34.98 -46.62 13.88
C LYS A 15 34.60 -45.94 12.59
N GLU A 16 34.43 -46.68 11.49
CA GLU A 16 33.94 -46.18 10.20
C GLU A 16 32.52 -45.66 10.29
N SER A 17 31.64 -46.33 11.04
CA SER A 17 30.25 -45.84 11.23
C SER A 17 30.19 -44.58 12.07
N ARG A 18 31.10 -44.37 13.02
CA ARG A 18 31.20 -43.14 13.83
C ARG A 18 31.73 -41.98 13.02
N THR A 19 32.74 -42.17 12.16
CA THR A 19 33.27 -41.16 11.26
C THR A 19 32.25 -40.76 10.21
N LEU A 20 31.52 -41.72 9.65
CA LEU A 20 30.44 -41.42 8.68
C LEU A 20 29.28 -40.63 9.31
N LYS A 21 28.94 -40.93 10.57
CA LYS A 21 27.92 -40.14 11.31
C LYS A 21 28.43 -38.72 11.62
N ALA A 22 29.71 -38.59 12.01
CA ALA A 22 30.32 -37.29 12.25
C ALA A 22 30.41 -36.44 10.97
N PHE A 23 30.76 -37.05 9.83
CA PHE A 23 30.77 -36.39 8.52
C PHE A 23 29.34 -35.99 8.08
N ARG A 24 28.37 -36.81 8.32
CA ARG A 24 26.94 -36.54 8.00
C ARG A 24 26.38 -35.39 8.85
N THR A 25 26.74 -35.33 10.14
CA THR A 25 26.36 -34.21 11.03
C THR A 25 27.10 -32.94 10.67
N LEU A 26 28.40 -33.02 10.32
CA LEU A 26 29.16 -31.84 9.88
C LEU A 26 28.66 -31.32 8.54
N TYR A 27 28.31 -32.20 7.60
CA TYR A 27 27.71 -31.82 6.29
C TYR A 27 26.33 -31.20 6.43
N LEU A 28 25.47 -31.70 7.35
CA LEU A 28 24.20 -31.08 7.71
C LEU A 28 24.37 -29.71 8.34
N LEU A 29 25.39 -29.53 9.19
CA LEU A 29 25.72 -28.23 9.81
C LEU A 29 26.25 -27.22 8.80
N THR A 30 27.03 -27.66 7.80
CA THR A 30 27.52 -26.77 6.72
C THR A 30 26.39 -26.37 5.76
N ILE A 31 25.44 -27.26 5.43
CA ILE A 31 24.28 -26.92 4.62
C ILE A 31 23.37 -25.91 5.37
N LEU A 32 23.20 -26.06 6.68
CA LEU A 32 22.47 -25.11 7.52
C LEU A 32 23.17 -23.75 7.63
N GLY A 33 24.51 -23.72 7.54
CA GLY A 33 25.31 -22.49 7.60
C GLY A 33 25.39 -21.72 6.29
N CYS A 34 25.24 -22.38 5.14
CA CYS A 34 25.35 -21.74 3.81
C CYS A 34 24.04 -21.16 3.27
N CYS A 35 22.88 -21.46 3.86
CA CYS A 35 21.61 -20.83 3.51
C CYS A 35 21.44 -19.46 4.20
N GLY A 36 22.39 -18.57 3.98
CA GLY A 36 22.35 -17.16 4.41
C GLY A 36 21.42 -16.28 3.58
N CYS A 37 20.31 -16.80 3.07
CA CYS A 37 19.27 -15.97 2.49
C CYS A 37 18.53 -15.24 3.62
N ILE A 38 18.58 -13.92 3.58
CA ILE A 38 18.02 -13.00 4.58
C ILE A 38 16.50 -13.23 4.77
N ASP A 39 15.82 -13.84 3.78
CA ASP A 39 14.36 -14.05 3.74
C ASP A 39 13.92 -15.52 3.68
N GLY A 40 14.80 -16.50 4.04
CA GLY A 40 14.47 -17.93 4.02
C GLY A 40 13.60 -18.38 5.20
N PRO A 41 13.02 -19.61 5.13
CA PRO A 41 12.15 -20.16 6.19
C PRO A 41 12.83 -20.28 7.55
N MET A 42 14.17 -20.22 7.60
CA MET A 42 14.98 -20.22 8.82
C MET A 42 15.11 -18.82 9.48
N PHE A 43 14.52 -17.77 8.90
CA PHE A 43 14.51 -16.41 9.49
C PHE A 43 13.96 -16.39 10.92
N GLN A 44 12.99 -17.24 11.23
CA GLN A 44 12.44 -17.37 12.57
C GLN A 44 13.47 -17.84 13.62
N LEU A 45 14.48 -18.62 13.22
CA LEU A 45 15.53 -19.10 14.12
C LEU A 45 16.54 -18.01 14.54
N LYS A 46 16.62 -16.91 13.81
CA LYS A 46 17.41 -15.73 14.24
C LYS A 46 16.91 -15.18 15.57
N ARG A 47 15.64 -15.36 15.90
CA ARG A 47 15.06 -14.97 17.19
C ARG A 47 15.62 -15.75 18.37
N LEU A 48 16.20 -16.94 18.15
CA LEU A 48 16.78 -17.80 19.18
C LEU A 48 18.27 -17.52 19.40
N ASN A 49 18.92 -16.75 18.52
CA ASN A 49 20.33 -16.43 18.66
C ASN A 49 20.52 -15.34 19.74
N PRO A 50 21.21 -15.63 20.86
CA PRO A 50 21.38 -14.68 21.96
C PRO A 50 22.17 -13.43 21.58
N VAL A 51 23.06 -13.50 20.58
CA VAL A 51 23.80 -12.33 20.10
C VAL A 51 22.84 -11.37 19.41
N ILE A 52 21.99 -11.88 18.52
CA ILE A 52 20.98 -11.07 17.82
C ILE A 52 19.94 -10.51 18.80
N GLN A 53 19.54 -11.29 19.80
CA GLN A 53 18.63 -10.79 20.85
C GLN A 53 19.26 -9.64 21.66
N ASN A 54 20.54 -9.71 21.96
CA ASN A 54 21.25 -8.63 22.66
C ASN A 54 21.39 -7.37 21.80
N GLU A 55 21.65 -7.52 20.50
CA GLU A 55 21.67 -6.38 19.57
C GLU A 55 20.28 -5.75 19.47
N TRP A 56 19.22 -6.54 19.31
CA TRP A 56 17.85 -6.04 19.31
C TRP A 56 17.42 -5.39 20.62
N LYS A 57 17.96 -5.86 21.76
CA LYS A 57 17.74 -5.23 23.06
C LYS A 57 18.39 -3.84 23.11
N LYS A 58 19.65 -3.73 22.67
CA LYS A 58 20.38 -2.45 22.57
C LYS A 58 19.69 -1.48 21.62
N ASP A 59 19.16 -1.97 20.48
CA ASP A 59 18.43 -1.14 19.53
C ASP A 59 17.11 -0.63 20.12
N ARG A 60 16.42 -1.44 20.93
CA ARG A 60 15.22 -0.99 21.67
C ARG A 60 15.52 0.07 22.73
N GLU A 61 16.68 -0.01 23.35
CA GLU A 61 17.15 1.00 24.32
C GLU A 61 17.45 2.35 23.64
N ARG A 62 17.79 2.35 22.35
CA ARG A 62 18.02 3.56 21.53
C ARG A 62 16.73 4.22 21.02
N GLY A 63 15.59 3.60 21.22
CA GLY A 63 14.29 4.07 20.78
C GLY A 63 13.59 3.10 19.80
N PRO A 64 12.35 3.39 19.41
CA PRO A 64 11.58 2.50 18.54
C PRO A 64 12.24 2.39 17.16
N VAL A 65 12.54 1.15 16.75
CA VAL A 65 13.06 0.88 15.41
C VAL A 65 12.02 1.18 14.33
N TYR A 66 12.48 1.43 13.11
CA TYR A 66 11.63 1.81 11.98
C TYR A 66 10.37 0.93 11.83
N SER A 67 10.52 -0.40 11.88
CA SER A 67 9.40 -1.33 11.75
C SER A 67 8.36 -1.19 12.86
N GLN A 68 8.78 -0.85 14.07
CA GLN A 68 7.88 -0.59 15.21
C GLN A 68 7.09 0.70 14.99
N ARG A 69 7.73 1.76 14.50
CA ARG A 69 7.07 3.04 14.18
C ARG A 69 6.03 2.88 13.07
N VAL A 70 6.34 2.09 12.03
CA VAL A 70 5.37 1.76 10.98
C VAL A 70 4.20 0.95 11.54
N ALA A 71 4.47 -0.04 12.39
CA ALA A 71 3.44 -0.85 13.03
C ALA A 71 2.55 -0.01 13.97
N GLU A 72 3.13 0.94 14.70
CA GLU A 72 2.40 1.88 15.55
C GLU A 72 1.45 2.77 14.73
N MET A 73 1.91 3.34 13.61
CA MET A 73 1.05 4.13 12.72
C MET A 73 -0.12 3.31 12.16
N ARG A 74 0.12 2.06 11.78
CA ARG A 74 -0.94 1.15 11.32
C ARG A 74 -1.93 0.81 12.43
N PHE A 75 -1.44 0.55 13.61
CA PHE A 75 -2.27 0.29 14.80
C PHE A 75 -3.17 1.49 15.13
N VAL A 76 -2.60 2.71 15.12
CA VAL A 76 -3.37 3.95 15.33
C VAL A 76 -4.44 4.10 14.25
N LYS A 77 -4.09 3.90 12.97
CA LYS A 77 -5.04 3.94 11.86
C LYS A 77 -6.25 3.04 12.09
N GLU A 78 -6.02 1.78 12.46
CA GLU A 78 -7.10 0.80 12.66
C GLU A 78 -8.02 1.14 13.84
N ARG A 79 -7.52 1.93 14.79
CA ARG A 79 -8.24 2.27 16.01
C ARG A 79 -8.79 3.69 16.08
N PHE A 80 -8.41 4.57 15.16
CA PHE A 80 -8.78 5.98 15.21
C PHE A 80 -10.29 6.20 15.41
N ASN A 81 -11.11 5.47 14.67
CA ASN A 81 -12.57 5.60 14.74
C ASN A 81 -13.19 5.09 16.05
N PHE A 82 -12.44 4.36 16.87
CA PHE A 82 -12.88 3.83 18.16
C PHE A 82 -12.35 4.64 19.35
N MET A 83 -11.50 5.63 19.08
CA MET A 83 -10.92 6.51 20.09
C MET A 83 -11.88 7.65 20.45
N SER A 84 -11.80 8.12 21.70
CA SER A 84 -12.46 9.34 22.11
C SER A 84 -11.93 10.55 21.34
N SER A 85 -12.72 11.62 21.26
CA SER A 85 -12.32 12.86 20.57
C SER A 85 -11.02 13.45 21.12
N GLU A 86 -10.76 13.32 22.41
CA GLU A 86 -9.54 13.79 23.06
C GLU A 86 -8.33 12.95 22.67
N GLU A 87 -8.48 11.62 22.64
CA GLU A 87 -7.43 10.70 22.21
C GLU A 87 -7.09 10.90 20.72
N GLN A 88 -8.12 11.09 19.87
CA GLN A 88 -7.91 11.40 18.45
C GLN A 88 -7.08 12.67 18.28
N LEU A 89 -7.44 13.75 18.99
CA LEU A 89 -6.69 15.02 18.92
C LEU A 89 -5.24 14.86 19.38
N LYS A 90 -5.03 14.11 20.46
CA LYS A 90 -3.68 13.80 20.96
C LYS A 90 -2.84 13.06 19.91
N TRP A 91 -3.43 12.06 19.25
CA TRP A 91 -2.74 11.33 18.19
C TRP A 91 -2.50 12.18 16.94
N ILE A 92 -3.47 13.00 16.51
CA ILE A 92 -3.29 13.93 15.40
C ILE A 92 -2.09 14.84 15.67
N ASN A 93 -2.01 15.45 16.84
CA ASN A 93 -0.90 16.32 17.22
C ASN A 93 0.44 15.57 17.24
N THR A 94 0.45 14.33 17.72
CA THR A 94 1.64 13.48 17.73
C THR A 94 2.09 13.18 16.30
N ILE A 95 1.17 12.79 15.41
CA ILE A 95 1.45 12.50 14.00
C ILE A 95 1.96 13.75 13.28
N ASN A 96 1.35 14.91 13.51
CA ASN A 96 1.77 16.18 12.94
C ASN A 96 3.23 16.49 13.30
N GLY A 97 3.61 16.35 14.57
CA GLY A 97 4.99 16.55 15.01
C GLY A 97 5.97 15.53 14.45
N VAL A 98 5.53 14.29 14.22
CA VAL A 98 6.35 13.27 13.56
C VAL A 98 6.56 13.59 12.09
N VAL A 99 5.51 13.92 11.35
CA VAL A 99 5.57 14.17 9.90
C VAL A 99 6.53 15.30 9.55
N GLU A 100 6.60 16.36 10.36
CA GLU A 100 7.47 17.53 10.11
C GLU A 100 8.96 17.17 10.16
N LYS A 101 9.34 16.17 10.97
CA LYS A 101 10.74 15.79 11.22
C LYS A 101 11.12 14.48 10.55
N GLU A 102 10.14 13.76 10.01
CA GLU A 102 10.33 12.40 9.51
C GLU A 102 11.02 12.40 8.13
N SER A 103 12.15 11.72 8.05
CA SER A 103 12.89 11.56 6.79
C SER A 103 12.32 10.45 5.91
N SER A 104 11.73 9.40 6.52
CA SER A 104 11.20 8.24 5.80
C SER A 104 9.88 8.56 5.08
N PRO A 105 9.83 8.42 3.75
CA PRO A 105 8.59 8.61 3.00
C PRO A 105 7.52 7.57 3.34
N GLU A 106 7.93 6.37 3.72
CA GLU A 106 7.00 5.31 4.11
C GLU A 106 6.24 5.67 5.39
N LEU A 107 6.94 6.19 6.41
CA LEU A 107 6.29 6.65 7.63
C LEU A 107 5.38 7.86 7.39
N ARG A 108 5.81 8.81 6.54
CA ARG A 108 4.93 9.94 6.18
C ARG A 108 3.69 9.45 5.42
N ARG A 109 3.83 8.44 4.55
CA ARG A 109 2.70 7.80 3.87
C ARG A 109 1.74 7.12 4.84
N GLU A 110 2.25 6.33 5.79
CA GLU A 110 1.40 5.69 6.82
C GLU A 110 0.72 6.75 7.71
N ALA A 111 1.38 7.85 8.01
CA ALA A 111 0.80 8.98 8.73
C ALA A 111 -0.38 9.59 7.95
N VAL A 112 -0.23 9.82 6.63
CA VAL A 112 -1.34 10.28 5.78
C VAL A 112 -2.52 9.32 5.84
N LEU A 113 -2.24 8.01 5.74
CA LEU A 113 -3.29 6.99 5.78
C LEU A 113 -3.99 6.91 7.15
N ALA A 114 -3.25 7.15 8.23
CA ALA A 114 -3.83 7.21 9.57
C ALA A 114 -4.70 8.46 9.76
N LEU A 115 -4.22 9.64 9.36
CA LEU A 115 -5.00 10.89 9.40
C LEU A 115 -6.25 10.81 8.50
N GLY A 116 -6.21 9.99 7.46
CA GLY A 116 -7.34 9.75 6.57
C GLY A 116 -8.55 9.09 7.21
N GLU A 117 -8.40 8.47 8.38
CA GLU A 117 -9.54 7.90 9.13
C GLU A 117 -10.32 8.96 9.92
N VAL A 118 -9.71 10.12 10.15
CA VAL A 118 -10.28 11.26 10.89
C VAL A 118 -10.12 12.57 10.10
N VAL A 119 -10.19 12.47 8.76
CA VAL A 119 -9.91 13.59 7.85
C VAL A 119 -10.94 14.71 7.93
N GLU A 120 -12.11 14.49 8.52
CA GLU A 120 -13.12 15.51 8.84
C GLU A 120 -12.66 16.50 9.93
N ARG A 121 -11.62 16.17 10.67
CA ARG A 121 -11.05 17.08 11.67
C ARG A 121 -10.09 18.07 11.01
N PRO A 122 -10.25 19.39 11.21
CA PRO A 122 -9.42 20.41 10.58
C PRO A 122 -7.91 20.16 10.76
N GLU A 123 -7.48 19.76 11.94
CA GLU A 123 -6.07 19.55 12.26
C GLU A 123 -5.46 18.38 11.45
N ALA A 124 -6.27 17.36 11.17
CA ALA A 124 -5.87 16.24 10.31
C ALA A 124 -5.86 16.65 8.83
N THR A 125 -6.93 17.33 8.38
CA THR A 125 -7.06 17.80 7.00
C THR A 125 -5.94 18.74 6.61
N ASP A 126 -5.60 19.72 7.46
CA ASP A 126 -4.52 20.67 7.22
C ASP A 126 -3.17 19.98 7.00
N THR A 127 -2.88 18.97 7.80
CA THR A 127 -1.65 18.20 7.65
C THR A 127 -1.65 17.37 6.36
N VAL A 128 -2.77 16.72 6.03
CA VAL A 128 -2.90 15.97 4.77
C VAL A 128 -2.73 16.90 3.57
N ILE A 129 -3.33 18.10 3.59
CA ILE A 129 -3.17 19.12 2.53
C ILE A 129 -1.71 19.59 2.41
N LYS A 130 -1.00 19.82 3.52
CA LYS A 130 0.44 20.16 3.50
C LYS A 130 1.26 19.08 2.81
N LEU A 131 0.94 17.79 3.06
CA LEU A 131 1.61 16.65 2.45
C LEU A 131 1.29 16.43 0.96
N ALA A 132 0.35 17.17 0.38
CA ALA A 132 0.18 17.23 -1.07
C ALA A 132 1.42 17.82 -1.80
N LYS A 133 2.31 18.48 -1.07
CA LYS A 133 3.59 19.03 -1.58
C LYS A 133 4.79 18.16 -1.18
N ASP A 134 4.57 16.95 -0.67
CA ASP A 134 5.68 16.06 -0.28
C ASP A 134 6.58 15.74 -1.48
N LYS A 135 7.88 15.64 -1.22
CA LYS A 135 8.88 15.31 -2.25
C LYS A 135 8.68 13.90 -2.85
N ASN A 136 8.08 12.98 -2.08
CA ASN A 136 7.86 11.60 -2.51
C ASN A 136 6.45 11.43 -3.11
N ASP A 137 6.38 10.90 -4.31
CA ASP A 137 5.13 10.68 -5.04
C ASP A 137 4.17 9.68 -4.37
N LYS A 138 4.68 8.68 -3.65
CA LYS A 138 3.84 7.71 -2.91
C LYS A 138 3.10 8.38 -1.74
N VAL A 139 3.70 9.42 -1.14
CA VAL A 139 3.03 10.23 -0.11
C VAL A 139 1.93 11.06 -0.75
N ARG A 140 2.21 11.78 -1.86
CA ARG A 140 1.21 12.57 -2.58
C ARG A 140 0.08 11.70 -3.16
N LEU A 141 0.41 10.47 -3.60
CA LEU A 141 -0.59 9.48 -4.03
C LEU A 141 -1.53 9.09 -2.87
N ALA A 142 -1.01 8.88 -1.67
CA ALA A 142 -1.82 8.59 -0.50
C ALA A 142 -2.71 9.80 -0.14
N VAL A 143 -2.19 11.01 -0.22
CA VAL A 143 -2.97 12.26 -0.05
C VAL A 143 -4.14 12.29 -1.01
N SER A 144 -3.91 12.03 -2.30
CA SER A 144 -5.00 12.04 -3.30
C SER A 144 -6.13 11.07 -2.93
N LYS A 145 -5.78 9.86 -2.47
CA LYS A 145 -6.77 8.85 -2.07
C LYS A 145 -7.52 9.21 -0.78
N VAL A 146 -6.83 9.82 0.17
CA VAL A 146 -7.44 10.24 1.45
C VAL A 146 -8.41 11.38 1.23
N LEU A 147 -8.02 12.41 0.47
CA LEU A 147 -8.85 13.57 0.22
C LEU A 147 -10.13 13.25 -0.57
N ARG A 148 -10.20 12.12 -1.29
CA ARG A 148 -11.43 11.64 -1.93
C ARG A 148 -12.61 11.57 -0.97
N LYS A 149 -12.36 11.20 0.29
CA LYS A 149 -13.40 10.98 1.31
C LYS A 149 -13.98 12.28 1.88
N TYR A 150 -13.31 13.41 1.65
CA TYR A 150 -13.63 14.66 2.34
C TYR A 150 -13.73 15.86 1.38
N PRO A 151 -14.88 16.02 0.71
CA PRO A 151 -15.10 17.06 -0.31
C PRO A 151 -15.37 18.43 0.31
N THR A 152 -14.32 19.19 0.60
CA THR A 152 -14.37 20.62 0.96
C THR A 152 -13.78 21.47 -0.17
N PRO A 153 -14.02 22.80 -0.20
CA PRO A 153 -13.38 23.66 -1.18
C PRO A 153 -11.85 23.56 -1.20
N GLU A 154 -11.22 23.45 -0.03
CA GLU A 154 -9.75 23.39 0.13
C GLU A 154 -9.21 22.05 -0.40
N THR A 155 -9.86 20.95 -0.05
CA THR A 155 -9.46 19.61 -0.53
C THR A 155 -9.70 19.46 -2.03
N THR A 156 -10.81 20.00 -2.54
CA THR A 156 -11.10 20.06 -3.98
C THR A 156 -10.02 20.83 -4.74
N LYS A 157 -9.66 22.02 -4.26
CA LYS A 157 -8.57 22.83 -4.84
C LYS A 157 -7.24 22.07 -4.84
N THR A 158 -6.94 21.36 -3.75
CA THR A 158 -5.73 20.56 -3.63
C THR A 158 -5.71 19.41 -4.63
N LEU A 159 -6.81 18.67 -4.78
CA LEU A 159 -6.94 17.60 -5.76
C LEU A 159 -6.86 18.12 -7.20
N LEU A 160 -7.50 19.25 -7.53
CA LEU A 160 -7.38 19.87 -8.85
C LEU A 160 -5.92 20.25 -9.18
N ALA A 161 -5.17 20.76 -8.21
CA ALA A 161 -3.76 21.08 -8.39
C ALA A 161 -2.92 19.81 -8.64
N LEU A 162 -3.12 18.75 -7.86
CA LEU A 162 -2.44 17.47 -8.05
C LEU A 162 -2.80 16.82 -9.41
N ALA A 163 -4.09 16.81 -9.77
CA ALA A 163 -4.56 16.22 -11.03
C ALA A 163 -4.02 16.96 -12.26
N SER A 164 -3.88 18.29 -12.17
CA SER A 164 -3.46 19.13 -13.30
C SER A 164 -1.96 19.16 -13.51
N ALA A 165 -1.15 19.17 -12.44
CA ALA A 165 0.24 19.57 -12.53
C ALA A 165 1.24 18.69 -11.76
N ASP A 166 0.81 17.60 -11.11
CA ASP A 166 1.77 16.73 -10.43
C ASP A 166 2.78 16.11 -11.41
N SER A 167 4.03 16.01 -11.01
CA SER A 167 5.08 15.39 -11.84
C SER A 167 4.85 13.89 -12.06
N SER A 168 4.26 13.18 -11.09
CA SER A 168 3.97 11.76 -11.17
C SER A 168 2.62 11.51 -11.87
N GLN A 169 2.64 10.75 -12.95
CA GLN A 169 1.41 10.34 -13.64
C GLN A 169 0.45 9.60 -12.71
N SER A 170 0.96 8.72 -11.83
CA SER A 170 0.14 7.95 -10.90
C SER A 170 -0.60 8.87 -9.93
N VAL A 171 0.02 9.97 -9.50
CA VAL A 171 -0.63 10.98 -8.64
C VAL A 171 -1.71 11.72 -9.42
N ARG A 172 -1.41 12.17 -10.66
CA ARG A 172 -2.43 12.85 -11.49
C ARG A 172 -3.67 11.98 -11.72
N LEU A 173 -3.48 10.70 -12.06
CA LEU A 173 -4.58 9.76 -12.29
C LEU A 173 -5.42 9.54 -11.03
N ALA A 174 -4.76 9.30 -9.89
CA ALA A 174 -5.47 9.08 -8.62
C ALA A 174 -6.20 10.35 -8.14
N ALA A 175 -5.62 11.52 -8.33
CA ALA A 175 -6.28 12.78 -8.00
C ALA A 175 -7.49 13.04 -8.91
N THR A 176 -7.37 12.76 -10.21
CA THR A 176 -8.49 12.85 -11.18
C THR A 176 -9.64 11.94 -10.77
N GLU A 177 -9.37 10.68 -10.43
CA GLU A 177 -10.40 9.76 -9.95
C GLU A 177 -11.03 10.22 -8.63
N SER A 178 -10.22 10.75 -7.71
CA SER A 178 -10.69 11.22 -6.41
C SER A 178 -11.64 12.41 -6.51
N LEU A 179 -11.47 13.26 -7.53
CA LEU A 179 -12.36 14.39 -7.81
C LEU A 179 -13.81 13.97 -8.11
N GLY A 180 -14.06 12.73 -8.49
CA GLY A 180 -15.41 12.24 -8.71
C GLY A 180 -16.35 12.36 -7.51
N MET A 181 -15.81 12.42 -6.29
CA MET A 181 -16.58 12.63 -5.05
C MET A 181 -16.77 14.12 -4.71
N HIS A 182 -16.10 15.04 -5.42
CA HIS A 182 -16.09 16.47 -5.16
C HIS A 182 -17.02 17.20 -6.14
N ARG A 183 -18.23 17.50 -5.73
CA ARG A 183 -19.27 18.06 -6.60
C ARG A 183 -19.15 19.58 -6.68
N SER A 184 -18.43 20.07 -7.68
CA SER A 184 -18.34 21.51 -8.04
C SER A 184 -18.28 21.68 -9.56
N ASP A 185 -18.62 22.86 -10.05
CA ASP A 185 -18.57 23.17 -11.48
C ASP A 185 -17.14 23.11 -12.03
N ASP A 186 -16.16 23.54 -11.25
CA ASP A 186 -14.73 23.47 -11.61
C ASP A 186 -14.30 22.00 -11.85
N VAL A 187 -14.75 21.08 -10.98
CA VAL A 187 -14.47 19.65 -11.12
C VAL A 187 -15.13 19.10 -12.37
N LYS A 188 -16.42 19.44 -12.60
CA LYS A 188 -17.13 19.00 -13.81
C LYS A 188 -16.42 19.47 -15.08
N GLN A 189 -16.02 20.74 -15.12
CA GLN A 189 -15.27 21.30 -16.25
C GLN A 189 -13.91 20.62 -16.43
N PHE A 190 -13.16 20.39 -15.34
CA PHE A 190 -11.89 19.70 -15.38
C PHE A 190 -12.06 18.27 -15.93
N LEU A 191 -12.95 17.48 -15.38
CA LEU A 191 -13.20 16.09 -15.80
C LEU A 191 -13.64 16.00 -17.27
N SER A 192 -14.52 16.91 -17.70
CA SER A 192 -14.95 16.99 -19.11
C SER A 192 -13.76 17.22 -20.05
N LYS A 193 -12.84 18.08 -19.68
CA LYS A 193 -11.60 18.32 -20.43
C LYS A 193 -10.71 17.08 -20.49
N GLN A 194 -10.59 16.34 -19.38
CA GLN A 194 -9.75 15.13 -19.32
C GLN A 194 -10.26 13.99 -20.23
N LEU A 195 -11.54 13.95 -20.59
CA LEU A 195 -12.05 13.00 -21.60
C LEU A 195 -11.42 13.19 -22.99
N SER A 196 -10.80 14.33 -23.25
CA SER A 196 -10.08 14.63 -24.48
C SER A 196 -8.56 14.66 -24.32
N ASP A 197 -8.04 14.18 -23.18
CA ASP A 197 -6.61 14.04 -22.96
C ASP A 197 -5.99 13.05 -23.95
N ARG A 198 -4.70 13.24 -24.25
CA ARG A 198 -3.94 12.32 -25.14
C ARG A 198 -3.69 10.94 -24.52
N SER A 199 -3.73 10.85 -23.20
CA SER A 199 -3.51 9.61 -22.45
C SER A 199 -4.81 8.83 -22.29
N PRO A 200 -4.93 7.61 -22.83
CA PRO A 200 -6.09 6.75 -22.62
C PRO A 200 -6.34 6.45 -21.14
N ALA A 201 -5.25 6.36 -20.33
CA ALA A 201 -5.37 6.18 -18.88
C ALA A 201 -6.06 7.39 -18.22
N MET A 202 -5.74 8.62 -18.64
CA MET A 202 -6.40 9.82 -18.11
C MET A 202 -7.88 9.86 -18.51
N GLN A 203 -8.21 9.55 -19.77
CA GLN A 203 -9.60 9.44 -20.23
C GLN A 203 -10.39 8.43 -19.39
N TYR A 204 -9.79 7.27 -19.12
CA TYR A 204 -10.41 6.22 -18.31
C TYR A 204 -10.67 6.69 -16.87
N HIS A 205 -9.66 7.26 -16.19
CA HIS A 205 -9.83 7.76 -14.83
C HIS A 205 -10.83 8.94 -14.75
N ALA A 206 -10.87 9.78 -15.78
CA ALA A 206 -11.89 10.82 -15.89
C ALA A 206 -13.29 10.23 -16.02
N SER A 207 -13.45 9.15 -16.80
CA SER A 207 -14.75 8.46 -16.93
C SER A 207 -15.19 7.81 -15.62
N LEU A 208 -14.27 7.23 -14.84
CA LEU A 208 -14.58 6.71 -13.50
C LEU A 208 -14.99 7.84 -12.55
N ALA A 209 -14.27 8.96 -12.57
CA ALA A 209 -14.62 10.13 -11.77
C ALA A 209 -15.99 10.70 -12.14
N LEU A 210 -16.31 10.78 -13.43
CA LEU A 210 -17.63 11.24 -13.91
C LEU A 210 -18.76 10.28 -13.51
N LYS A 211 -18.49 8.98 -13.46
CA LYS A 211 -19.45 8.00 -12.91
C LYS A 211 -19.79 8.31 -11.46
N ASP A 212 -18.77 8.54 -10.61
CA ASP A 212 -18.98 8.89 -9.20
C ASP A 212 -19.65 10.26 -9.06
N PHE A 213 -19.28 11.21 -9.92
CA PHE A 213 -19.81 12.58 -9.91
C PHE A 213 -21.29 12.65 -10.31
N THR A 214 -21.70 11.88 -11.33
CA THR A 214 -23.06 11.97 -11.93
C THR A 214 -23.99 10.84 -11.49
N GLY A 215 -23.44 9.71 -11.04
CA GLY A 215 -24.16 8.46 -10.79
C GLY A 215 -24.51 7.67 -12.07
N LYS A 216 -24.13 8.16 -13.27
CA LYS A 216 -24.33 7.44 -14.54
C LYS A 216 -23.13 6.54 -14.82
N ASP A 217 -23.35 5.37 -15.42
CA ASP A 217 -22.27 4.44 -15.78
C ASP A 217 -22.29 4.11 -17.28
N PHE A 218 -21.45 4.77 -18.04
CA PHE A 218 -21.26 4.49 -19.46
C PHE A 218 -20.15 3.47 -19.74
N LYS A 219 -19.76 2.63 -18.74
CA LYS A 219 -18.78 1.54 -18.87
C LYS A 219 -17.44 1.98 -19.46
N GLY A 220 -17.03 3.22 -19.18
CA GLY A 220 -15.76 3.79 -19.69
C GLY A 220 -15.84 4.30 -21.14
N ASP A 221 -17.00 4.30 -21.78
CA ASP A 221 -17.15 4.84 -23.14
C ASP A 221 -17.06 6.36 -23.11
N VAL A 222 -15.94 6.87 -23.60
CA VAL A 222 -15.63 8.30 -23.67
C VAL A 222 -16.57 9.05 -24.61
N SER A 223 -17.06 8.40 -25.68
CA SER A 223 -17.97 9.04 -26.65
C SER A 223 -19.34 9.27 -26.04
N LEU A 224 -19.88 8.32 -25.30
CA LEU A 224 -21.14 8.46 -24.58
C LEU A 224 -21.02 9.53 -23.49
N TRP A 225 -19.90 9.59 -22.76
CA TRP A 225 -19.65 10.66 -21.80
C TRP A 225 -19.68 12.06 -22.43
N LYS A 226 -19.02 12.24 -23.59
CA LYS A 226 -18.99 13.53 -24.29
C LYS A 226 -20.40 13.95 -24.74
N ARG A 227 -21.18 13.04 -25.27
CA ARG A 227 -22.56 13.30 -25.68
C ARG A 227 -23.45 13.67 -24.48
N TYR A 228 -23.36 12.92 -23.40
CA TYR A 228 -24.07 13.21 -22.16
C TYR A 228 -23.73 14.60 -21.60
N LEU A 229 -22.44 14.96 -21.56
CA LEU A 229 -22.01 16.27 -21.08
C LEU A 229 -22.38 17.42 -22.03
N ALA A 230 -22.61 17.14 -23.31
CA ALA A 230 -23.17 18.09 -24.29
C ALA A 230 -24.69 18.29 -24.12
N GLY A 231 -25.32 17.57 -23.19
CA GLY A 231 -26.78 17.69 -22.94
C GLY A 231 -27.66 16.77 -23.79
N GLU A 232 -27.03 15.80 -24.51
CA GLU A 232 -27.79 14.79 -25.21
C GLU A 232 -28.38 13.77 -24.22
N GLU A 233 -29.60 13.30 -24.55
CA GLU A 233 -30.17 12.18 -23.81
C GLU A 233 -29.45 10.88 -24.22
N VAL A 234 -28.69 10.31 -23.30
CA VAL A 234 -27.90 9.10 -23.51
C VAL A 234 -28.26 8.09 -22.44
N GLU A 235 -28.70 6.93 -22.86
CA GLU A 235 -28.95 5.80 -21.97
C GLU A 235 -27.63 5.04 -21.70
N PRO A 236 -27.36 4.61 -20.44
CA PRO A 236 -26.28 3.73 -20.14
C PRO A 236 -26.42 2.41 -20.92
N PRO A 237 -25.30 1.84 -21.44
CA PRO A 237 -25.34 0.59 -22.15
C PRO A 237 -25.87 -0.53 -21.23
N THR A 238 -27.02 -1.08 -21.58
CA THR A 238 -27.58 -2.25 -20.90
C THR A 238 -26.81 -3.48 -21.34
N THR A 239 -25.85 -3.92 -20.53
CA THR A 239 -25.33 -5.29 -20.67
C THR A 239 -26.42 -6.24 -20.19
N SER A 240 -27.08 -6.94 -21.13
CA SER A 240 -27.97 -8.03 -20.72
C SER A 240 -27.15 -9.09 -20.00
N ILE A 241 -27.70 -9.70 -18.93
CA ILE A 241 -27.05 -10.81 -18.21
C ILE A 241 -26.59 -11.90 -19.19
N ALA A 242 -27.32 -12.08 -20.30
CA ALA A 242 -26.97 -13.00 -21.38
C ALA A 242 -25.68 -12.61 -22.12
N GLN A 243 -25.45 -11.31 -22.37
CA GLN A 243 -24.20 -10.82 -22.99
C GLN A 243 -23.01 -10.90 -22.02
N GLU A 244 -23.25 -10.66 -20.75
CA GLU A 244 -22.23 -10.83 -19.70
C GLU A 244 -21.85 -12.30 -19.53
N MET A 245 -22.81 -13.21 -19.48
CA MET A 245 -22.55 -14.66 -19.49
C MET A 245 -21.83 -15.14 -20.74
N GLN A 246 -22.16 -14.58 -21.91
CA GLN A 246 -21.50 -14.93 -23.19
C GLN A 246 -20.05 -14.49 -23.25
N SER A 247 -19.66 -13.44 -22.52
CA SER A 247 -18.24 -13.02 -22.41
C SER A 247 -17.40 -13.98 -21.54
N TYR A 248 -18.01 -14.67 -20.59
CA TYR A 248 -17.35 -15.67 -19.72
C TYR A 248 -17.31 -17.09 -20.32
N ILE A 249 -18.10 -17.36 -21.36
CA ILE A 249 -18.15 -18.68 -21.99
C ILE A 249 -17.91 -18.56 -23.52
N PRO A 250 -16.64 -18.36 -23.94
CA PRO A 250 -16.31 -18.17 -25.37
C PRO A 250 -16.55 -19.40 -26.27
N PHE A 251 -16.96 -20.54 -25.70
CA PHE A 251 -17.15 -21.83 -26.40
C PHE A 251 -18.61 -22.22 -26.66
N LEU A 252 -19.59 -21.35 -26.36
CA LEU A 252 -20.99 -21.58 -26.73
C LEU A 252 -21.37 -20.80 -28.01
N ARG A 253 -20.60 -21.04 -29.07
CA ARG A 253 -20.98 -20.68 -30.44
C ARG A 253 -21.27 -21.92 -31.24
#